data_b5da1f2e43a20360ae73b403dfe7b847
#
_entry.id   b5da1f2e43a20360ae73b403dfe7b847
#
_cell.length_a   1.000
_cell.length_b   1.000
_cell.length_c   1.000
_cell.angle_alpha   90.00
_cell.angle_beta   90.00
_cell.angle_gamma   90.00
#
_symmetry.space_group_name_H-M   'P 1'
#
loop_
_entity.id
_entity.type
_entity.pdbx_description
1 polymer ?
#
loop_
_entity_poly.entity_id
_entity_poly.type
_entity_poly.pdbx_seq_one_letter_code
_entity_poly.pdbx_strand_id
1 'polypeptide(L)'
;MKEFLKDLDKAFENRIRLGIMSALMVNDQLDFNTLKELLGVTDGNLASHLRSLEKSEYISFSKSFLERKPNTNYSATSKGKKAFKKHIGAIEKLLQ
;
A
#
# COMPACT_ATOMS: atom_id res chain seq x y z
N MET A 1 26.11 -3.98 1.39
CA MET A 1 25.09 -3.84 2.45
C MET A 1 24.59 -2.41 2.61
N LYS A 2 25.46 -1.43 2.61
CA LYS A 2 25.05 -0.01 2.69
C LYS A 2 24.11 0.38 1.52
N GLU A 3 24.42 -0.06 0.32
CA GLU A 3 23.59 0.23 -0.86
C GLU A 3 22.19 -0.36 -0.75
N PHE A 4 22.10 -1.54 -0.19
CA PHE A 4 20.82 -2.20 0.06
C PHE A 4 19.95 -1.35 1.00
N LEU A 5 20.52 -0.88 2.10
CA LEU A 5 19.77 -0.09 3.09
C LEU A 5 19.22 1.22 2.51
N LYS A 6 19.94 1.83 1.58
CA LYS A 6 19.51 3.07 0.93
C LYS A 6 18.28 2.86 0.05
N ASP A 7 18.15 1.69 -0.52
CA ASP A 7 17.06 1.39 -1.46
C ASP A 7 15.79 0.90 -0.76
N LEU A 8 15.85 0.64 0.54
CA LEU A 8 14.67 0.29 1.32
C LEU A 8 13.87 1.55 1.63
N ASP A 9 12.56 1.42 1.58
CA ASP A 9 11.64 2.51 1.87
C ASP A 9 10.92 2.24 3.19
N LYS A 10 11.05 3.16 4.13
CA LYS A 10 10.42 3.02 5.45
C LYS A 10 8.90 2.86 5.39
N ALA A 11 8.28 3.43 4.35
CA ALA A 11 6.84 3.30 4.17
C ALA A 11 6.43 1.83 4.08
N PHE A 12 7.30 0.96 3.59
CA PHE A 12 7.01 -0.48 3.40
C PHE A 12 7.66 -1.36 4.47
N GLU A 13 8.28 -0.76 5.48
CA GLU A 13 8.86 -1.47 6.62
C GLU A 13 7.82 -1.64 7.73
N ASN A 14 6.61 -1.96 7.33
CA ASN A 14 5.50 -2.25 8.21
C ASN A 14 4.63 -3.27 7.50
N ARG A 15 4.27 -4.33 8.18
CA ARG A 15 3.57 -5.46 7.56
C ARG A 15 2.23 -5.06 6.93
N ILE A 16 1.51 -4.13 7.54
CA ILE A 16 0.21 -3.70 7.01
C ILE A 16 0.39 -2.85 5.76
N ARG A 17 1.31 -1.87 5.81
CA ARG A 17 1.58 -1.03 4.63
C ARG A 17 2.17 -1.84 3.49
N LEU A 18 3.04 -2.80 3.80
CA LEU A 18 3.56 -3.73 2.79
C LEU A 18 2.41 -4.51 2.15
N GLY A 19 1.49 -5.00 2.96
CA GLY A 19 0.32 -5.74 2.49
C GLY A 19 -0.60 -4.89 1.62
N ILE A 20 -0.86 -3.66 2.03
CA ILE A 20 -1.69 -2.73 1.25
C ILE A 20 -1.10 -2.54 -0.15
N MET A 21 0.18 -2.17 -0.21
CA MET A 21 0.84 -1.93 -1.50
C MET A 21 0.91 -3.18 -2.35
N SER A 22 1.18 -4.34 -1.74
CA SER A 22 1.22 -5.61 -2.47
C SER A 22 -0.13 -5.88 -3.15
N ALA A 23 -1.22 -5.66 -2.44
CA ALA A 23 -2.56 -5.85 -2.99
C ALA A 23 -2.86 -4.86 -4.12
N LEU A 24 -2.44 -3.60 -3.95
CA LEU A 24 -2.69 -2.56 -4.95
C LEU A 24 -1.76 -2.63 -6.16
N MET A 25 -0.67 -3.39 -6.07
CA MET A 25 0.20 -3.62 -7.23
C MET A 25 -0.45 -4.56 -8.25
N VAL A 26 -1.32 -5.44 -7.81
CA VAL A 26 -1.96 -6.45 -8.67
C VAL A 26 -3.45 -6.20 -8.87
N ASN A 27 -3.97 -5.12 -8.33
CA ASN A 27 -5.37 -4.72 -8.51
C ASN A 27 -5.41 -3.23 -8.82
N ASP A 28 -6.21 -2.82 -9.81
CA ASP A 28 -6.33 -1.41 -10.18
C ASP A 28 -6.85 -0.56 -9.04
N GLN A 29 -7.82 -1.09 -8.30
CA GLN A 29 -8.32 -0.44 -7.09
C GLN A 29 -8.98 -1.48 -6.19
N LEU A 30 -8.98 -1.18 -4.90
CA LEU A 30 -9.65 -2.00 -3.90
C LEU A 30 -10.32 -1.07 -2.89
N ASP A 31 -11.51 -1.45 -2.44
CA ASP A 31 -12.19 -0.65 -1.43
C ASP A 31 -11.70 -1.01 -0.03
N PHE A 32 -12.10 -0.18 0.93
CA PHE A 32 -11.69 -0.32 2.33
C PHE A 32 -12.02 -1.71 2.90
N ASN A 33 -13.26 -2.16 2.69
CA ASN A 33 -13.70 -3.43 3.25
C ASN A 33 -12.96 -4.62 2.65
N THR A 34 -12.71 -4.60 1.35
CA THR A 34 -11.94 -5.65 0.69
C THR A 34 -10.51 -5.72 1.20
N LEU A 35 -9.86 -4.56 1.36
CA LEU A 35 -8.52 -4.49 1.94
C LEU A 35 -8.52 -5.03 3.37
N LYS A 36 -9.51 -4.65 4.16
CA LYS A 36 -9.62 -5.12 5.54
C LYS A 36 -9.71 -6.64 5.61
N GLU A 37 -10.53 -7.25 4.77
CA GLU A 37 -10.69 -8.70 4.72
C GLU A 37 -9.44 -9.40 4.24
N LEU A 38 -8.83 -8.89 3.15
CA LEU A 38 -7.61 -9.47 2.60
C LEU A 38 -6.47 -9.50 3.60
N LEU A 39 -6.34 -8.41 4.39
CA LEU A 39 -5.21 -8.26 5.30
C LEU A 39 -5.51 -8.77 6.71
N GLY A 40 -6.78 -9.01 7.03
CA GLY A 40 -7.17 -9.49 8.36
C GLY A 40 -6.84 -8.50 9.46
N VAL A 41 -7.08 -7.22 9.24
CA VAL A 41 -6.73 -6.15 10.16
C VAL A 41 -7.99 -5.43 10.69
N THR A 42 -7.81 -4.63 11.73
CA THR A 42 -8.90 -3.81 12.28
C THR A 42 -9.10 -2.56 11.44
N ASP A 43 -10.31 -1.97 11.54
CA ASP A 43 -10.62 -0.71 10.87
C ASP A 43 -9.62 0.40 11.22
N GLY A 44 -9.31 0.53 12.50
CA GLY A 44 -8.39 1.57 12.97
C GLY A 44 -6.98 1.41 12.44
N ASN A 45 -6.46 0.19 12.46
CA ASN A 45 -5.12 -0.08 11.93
C ASN A 45 -5.07 0.18 10.43
N LEU A 46 -6.06 -0.31 9.68
CA LEU A 46 -6.09 -0.08 8.24
C LEU A 46 -6.19 1.41 7.92
N ALA A 47 -7.12 2.12 8.56
CA ALA A 47 -7.30 3.56 8.32
C ALA A 47 -6.03 4.35 8.59
N SER A 48 -5.33 4.04 9.68
CA SER A 48 -4.10 4.73 10.06
C SER A 48 -3.00 4.53 9.02
N HIS A 49 -2.81 3.30 8.56
CA HIS A 49 -1.76 2.99 7.59
C HIS A 49 -2.11 3.49 6.18
N LEU A 50 -3.39 3.50 5.82
CA LEU A 50 -3.83 4.12 4.56
C LEU A 50 -3.51 5.61 4.56
N ARG A 51 -3.80 6.31 5.66
CA ARG A 51 -3.47 7.74 5.78
C ARG A 51 -1.97 8.00 5.64
N SER A 52 -1.16 7.13 6.22
CA SER A 52 0.30 7.23 6.11
C SER A 52 0.76 7.14 4.66
N LEU A 53 0.23 6.17 3.92
CA LEU A 53 0.56 5.99 2.50
C LEU A 53 0.03 7.13 1.62
N GLU A 54 -1.12 7.70 1.97
CA GLU A 54 -1.66 8.87 1.29
C GLU A 54 -0.74 10.08 1.47
N LYS A 55 -0.24 10.30 2.69
CA LYS A 55 0.69 11.41 2.98
C LYS A 55 1.98 11.28 2.18
N SER A 56 2.44 10.06 1.95
CA SER A 56 3.62 9.81 1.11
C SER A 56 3.30 9.93 -0.38
N GLU A 57 2.03 10.12 -0.73
CA GLU A 57 1.55 10.16 -2.11
C GLU A 57 1.77 8.84 -2.86
N TYR A 58 1.83 7.74 -2.13
CA TYR A 58 2.01 6.41 -2.70
C TYR A 58 0.69 5.77 -3.10
N ILE A 59 -0.40 6.22 -2.50
CA ILE A 59 -1.74 5.79 -2.87
C ILE A 59 -2.64 7.01 -2.98
N SER A 60 -3.72 6.85 -3.74
CA SER A 60 -4.78 7.84 -3.83
C SER A 60 -6.11 7.16 -3.50
N PHE A 61 -7.11 7.96 -3.19
CA PHE A 61 -8.43 7.41 -2.93
C PHE A 61 -9.49 8.17 -3.70
N SER A 62 -10.62 7.51 -3.92
CA SER A 62 -11.80 8.13 -4.49
C SER A 62 -13.01 7.63 -3.72
N LYS A 63 -14.00 8.49 -3.58
CA LYS A 63 -15.25 8.13 -2.91
C LYS A 63 -16.33 7.91 -3.95
N SER A 64 -17.11 6.85 -3.74
CA SER A 64 -18.26 6.54 -4.57
C SER A 64 -19.37 6.05 -3.66
N PHE A 65 -20.50 5.70 -4.25
CA PHE A 65 -21.61 5.09 -3.52
C PHE A 65 -21.84 3.68 -4.04
N LEU A 66 -21.98 2.75 -3.13
CA LEU A 66 -22.32 1.38 -3.43
C LEU A 66 -23.60 1.06 -2.66
N GLU A 67 -24.67 0.79 -3.39
CA GLU A 67 -25.99 0.52 -2.79
C GLU A 67 -26.41 1.64 -1.82
N ARG A 68 -26.20 2.90 -2.24
CA ARG A 68 -26.53 4.11 -1.46
C ARG A 68 -25.67 4.32 -0.22
N LYS A 69 -24.60 3.55 -0.05
CA LYS A 69 -23.65 3.72 1.05
C LYS A 69 -22.35 4.29 0.51
N PRO A 70 -21.70 5.19 1.27
CA PRO A 70 -20.38 5.68 0.88
C PRO A 70 -19.39 4.53 0.79
N ASN A 71 -18.58 4.55 -0.24
CA ASN A 71 -17.55 3.55 -0.47
C ASN A 71 -16.26 4.25 -0.89
N THR A 72 -15.16 3.94 -0.21
CA THR A 72 -13.87 4.53 -0.52
C THR A 72 -12.99 3.50 -1.21
N ASN A 73 -12.49 3.85 -2.39
CA ASN A 73 -11.62 3.01 -3.19
C ASN A 73 -10.21 3.56 -3.18
N TYR A 74 -9.23 2.68 -3.15
CA TYR A 74 -7.81 3.03 -3.10
C TYR A 74 -7.08 2.46 -4.30
N SER A 75 -6.09 3.23 -4.78
CA SER A 75 -5.25 2.83 -5.92
C SER A 75 -3.81 3.22 -5.62
N ALA A 76 -2.85 2.46 -6.14
CA ALA A 76 -1.46 2.85 -6.07
C ALA A 76 -1.18 3.94 -7.12
N THR A 77 -0.45 4.97 -6.73
CA THR A 77 -0.01 6.00 -7.67
C THR A 77 1.21 5.52 -8.44
N SER A 78 1.57 6.23 -9.53
CA SER A 78 2.82 5.93 -10.25
C SER A 78 4.02 6.02 -9.33
N LYS A 79 4.03 7.04 -8.45
CA LYS A 79 5.09 7.21 -7.46
C LYS A 79 5.16 6.03 -6.51
N GLY A 80 4.01 5.57 -6.02
CA GLY A 80 3.94 4.42 -5.11
C GLY A 80 4.40 3.14 -5.76
N LYS A 81 4.00 2.90 -7.01
CA LYS A 81 4.41 1.71 -7.76
C LYS A 81 5.93 1.66 -7.95
N LYS A 82 6.52 2.80 -8.34
CA LYS A 82 7.98 2.89 -8.51
C LYS A 82 8.73 2.66 -7.21
N ALA A 83 8.25 3.30 -6.13
CA ALA A 83 8.86 3.16 -4.81
C ALA A 83 8.80 1.71 -4.32
N PHE A 84 7.65 1.06 -4.52
CA PHE A 84 7.47 -0.33 -4.10
C PHE A 84 8.38 -1.28 -4.87
N LYS A 85 8.46 -1.11 -6.21
CA LYS A 85 9.35 -1.92 -7.04
C LYS A 85 10.82 -1.77 -6.62
N LYS A 86 11.23 -0.55 -6.29
CA LYS A 86 12.59 -0.29 -5.81
C LYS A 86 12.85 -1.00 -4.50
N HIS A 87 11.90 -0.93 -3.57
CA HIS A 87 11.99 -1.59 -2.26
C HIS A 87 12.11 -3.11 -2.41
N ILE A 88 11.23 -3.71 -3.18
CA ILE A 88 11.24 -5.16 -3.42
C ILE A 88 12.51 -5.58 -4.16
N GLY A 89 12.93 -4.79 -5.14
CA GLY A 89 14.18 -5.05 -5.89
C GLY A 89 15.40 -5.07 -5.00
N ALA A 90 15.45 -4.19 -3.99
CA ALA A 90 16.54 -4.17 -3.02
C ALA A 90 16.58 -5.47 -2.21
N ILE A 91 15.40 -5.96 -1.80
CA ILE A 91 15.31 -7.22 -1.06
C ILE A 91 15.74 -8.40 -1.94
N GLU A 92 15.31 -8.43 -3.19
CA GLU A 92 15.68 -9.48 -4.14
C GLU A 92 17.19 -9.57 -4.32
N LYS A 93 17.89 -8.44 -4.37
CA LYS A 93 19.34 -8.41 -4.53
C LYS A 93 20.07 -9.12 -3.38
N LEU A 94 19.50 -9.11 -2.18
CA LEU A 94 20.10 -9.81 -1.05
C LEU A 94 20.06 -11.32 -1.22
N LEU A 95 19.14 -11.81 -2.02
CA LEU A 95 18.93 -13.25 -2.21
C LEU A 95 19.70 -13.83 -3.39
N GLN A 96 20.49 -13.00 -4.05
CA GLN A 96 21.30 -13.42 -5.19
C GLN A 96 22.73 -13.79 -4.77
#